data_4657d22818191c9dfdc0f79c7e8016a8
#
_entry.id   4657d22818191c9dfdc0f79c7e8016a8
#
_cell.length_a   1.000
_cell.length_b   1.000
_cell.length_c   1.000
_cell.angle_alpha   90.00
_cell.angle_beta   90.00
_cell.angle_gamma   90.00
#
_symmetry.space_group_name_H-M   'P 1'
#
loop_
_entity.id
_entity.type
_entity.pdbx_description
1 polymer ?
#
loop_
_entity_poly.entity_id
_entity_poly.type
_entity_poly.pdbx_seq_one_letter_code
_entity_poly.pdbx_strand_id
1 'polypeptide(L)' 'MKVLPDSKFIDTYYFTNQIEKELEEVKLNLASGTCTSYDEYKYMVGIVEGMEKTKLILQDISNQFDNSEEE' A
#
# COMPACT_ATOMS: atom_id res chain seq x y z
N MET A 1 13.54 19.64 7.74
CA MET A 1 13.40 18.91 7.85
C MET A 1 14.12 18.02 7.98
N LYS A 2 14.56 17.69 8.32
CA LYS A 2 15.25 16.89 8.44
C LYS A 2 14.89 15.78 8.70
N VAL A 3 14.33 15.30 8.52
CA VAL A 3 13.94 14.11 8.64
C VAL A 3 14.73 13.13 7.99
N LEU A 4 15.75 13.46 7.42
CA LEU A 4 16.50 12.55 6.65
C LEU A 4 17.04 11.39 7.37
N PRO A 5 17.56 11.54 8.56
CA PRO A 5 18.11 10.39 9.23
C PRO A 5 17.08 9.36 9.53
N ASP A 6 15.89 9.80 9.77
CA ASP A 6 14.85 8.87 10.10
C ASP A 6 14.02 8.49 8.91
N SER A 7 14.36 9.01 7.78
CA SER A 7 13.48 8.87 6.64
C SER A 7 13.32 7.42 6.22
N LYS A 8 14.26 6.55 6.53
CA LYS A 8 14.08 5.17 6.16
C LYS A 8 12.86 4.58 6.79
N PHE A 9 12.70 4.75 8.08
CA PHE A 9 11.54 4.21 8.76
C PHE A 9 10.30 5.00 8.40
N ILE A 10 10.45 6.29 8.40
CA ILE A 10 9.33 7.14 8.09
C ILE A 10 8.81 6.86 6.72
N ASP A 11 9.72 6.65 5.77
CA ASP A 11 9.30 6.40 4.41
C ASP A 11 8.48 5.13 4.30
N THR A 12 8.93 4.06 4.94
CA THR A 12 8.20 2.81 4.85
C THR A 12 6.82 2.94 5.44
N TYR A 13 6.74 3.55 6.60
CA TYR A 13 5.47 3.74 7.26
C TYR A 13 4.58 4.66 6.44
N TYR A 14 5.17 5.73 5.92
CA TYR A 14 4.43 6.68 5.14
C TYR A 14 3.87 6.03 3.87
N PHE A 15 4.70 5.28 3.18
CA PHE A 15 4.25 4.62 1.96
C PHE A 15 3.17 3.61 2.24
N THR A 16 3.29 2.86 3.32
CA THR A 16 2.26 1.91 3.68
C THR A 16 0.93 2.61 3.91
N ASN A 17 0.98 3.73 4.62
CA ASN A 17 -0.24 4.50 4.86
C ASN A 17 -0.83 5.04 3.58
N GLN A 18 0.02 5.53 2.67
CA GLN A 18 -0.47 6.06 1.42
C GLN A 18 -1.10 4.96 0.58
N ILE A 19 -0.47 3.80 0.57
CA ILE A 19 -1.02 2.68 -0.18
C ILE A 19 -2.37 2.29 0.39
N GLU A 20 -2.50 2.27 1.70
CA GLU A 20 -3.76 1.93 2.32
C GLU A 20 -4.85 2.91 1.96
N LYS A 21 -4.51 4.20 1.91
CA LYS A 21 -5.50 5.20 1.52
C LYS A 21 -5.96 5.01 0.09
N GLU A 22 -5.01 4.79 -0.81
CA GLU A 22 -5.37 4.55 -2.19
C GLU A 22 -6.18 3.29 -2.34
N LEU A 23 -5.79 2.25 -1.61
CA LEU A 23 -6.49 0.99 -1.66
C LEU A 23 -7.93 1.16 -1.22
N GLU A 24 -8.12 1.92 -0.15
CA GLU A 24 -9.46 2.17 0.35
C GLU A 24 -10.31 2.88 -0.69
N GLU A 25 -9.72 3.86 -1.38
CA GLU A 25 -10.45 4.59 -2.39
C GLU A 25 -10.85 3.69 -3.55
N VAL A 26 -9.94 2.84 -3.98
CA VAL A 26 -10.25 1.94 -5.08
C VAL A 26 -11.35 0.97 -4.66
N LYS A 27 -11.26 0.45 -3.45
CA LYS A 27 -12.29 -0.47 -2.97
C LYS A 27 -13.64 0.21 -2.88
N LEU A 28 -13.66 1.44 -2.44
CA LEU A 28 -14.92 2.18 -2.38
C LEU A 28 -15.49 2.40 -3.77
N ASN A 29 -14.64 2.70 -4.72
CA ASN A 29 -15.11 2.86 -6.09
C ASN A 29 -15.70 1.58 -6.63
N LEU A 30 -15.05 0.45 -6.35
CA LEU A 30 -15.61 -0.82 -6.78
C LEU A 30 -16.95 -1.07 -6.14
N ALA A 31 -17.05 -0.80 -4.85
CA ALA A 31 -18.28 -1.06 -4.13
C ALA A 31 -19.41 -0.15 -4.58
N SER A 32 -19.08 1.04 -5.06
CA SER A 32 -20.10 1.99 -5.45
C SER A 32 -20.63 1.75 -6.85
N GLY A 33 -20.05 0.80 -7.57
CA GLY A 33 -20.56 0.46 -8.87
C GLY A 33 -20.13 1.40 -9.98
N THR A 34 -18.99 2.03 -9.82
CA THR A 34 -18.51 2.93 -10.86
C THR A 34 -17.98 2.20 -12.08
N CYS A 35 -17.68 0.91 -11.94
CA CYS A 35 -17.24 0.14 -13.09
C CYS A 35 -18.44 -0.16 -13.97
N THR A 36 -18.27 0.04 -15.27
CA THR A 36 -19.38 -0.13 -16.19
C THR A 36 -19.26 -1.38 -17.03
N SER A 37 -18.15 -2.10 -16.93
CA SER A 37 -17.98 -3.32 -17.70
C SER A 37 -17.20 -4.33 -16.89
N TYR A 38 -17.28 -5.58 -17.31
CA TYR A 38 -16.56 -6.65 -16.65
C TYR A 38 -15.05 -6.45 -16.78
N ASP A 39 -14.63 -5.99 -17.95
CA ASP A 39 -13.20 -5.76 -18.15
C ASP A 39 -12.69 -4.67 -17.24
N GLU A 40 -13.45 -3.62 -17.08
CA GLU A 40 -13.08 -2.54 -16.17
C GLU A 40 -13.02 -3.05 -14.74
N TYR A 41 -13.99 -3.86 -14.37
CA TYR A 41 -14.01 -4.43 -13.04
C TYR A 41 -12.77 -5.28 -12.80
N LYS A 42 -12.43 -6.13 -13.75
CA LYS A 42 -11.25 -6.98 -13.60
C LYS A 42 -9.97 -6.16 -13.50
N TYR A 43 -9.92 -5.09 -14.26
CA TYR A 43 -8.76 -4.21 -14.21
C TYR A 43 -8.61 -3.62 -12.82
N MET A 44 -9.70 -3.15 -12.24
CA MET A 44 -9.66 -2.56 -10.92
C MET A 44 -9.33 -3.60 -9.84
N VAL A 45 -9.84 -4.80 -9.99
CA VAL A 45 -9.50 -5.86 -9.05
C VAL A 45 -8.02 -6.15 -9.11
N GLY A 46 -7.45 -6.14 -10.31
CA GLY A 46 -6.02 -6.32 -10.46
C GLY A 46 -5.22 -5.25 -9.74
N ILE A 47 -5.69 -4.01 -9.82
CA ILE A 47 -5.04 -2.93 -9.12
C ILE A 47 -5.07 -3.16 -7.62
N VAL A 48 -6.24 -3.56 -7.09
CA VAL A 48 -6.37 -3.83 -5.68
C VAL A 48 -5.41 -4.94 -5.25
N GLU A 49 -5.36 -6.00 -6.02
CA GLU A 49 -4.49 -7.12 -5.67
C GLU A 49 -3.02 -6.71 -5.70
N GLY A 50 -2.64 -5.92 -6.70
CA GLY A 50 -1.27 -5.44 -6.78
C GLY A 50 -0.90 -4.55 -5.61
N MET A 51 -1.82 -3.69 -5.22
CA MET A 51 -1.56 -2.79 -4.11
C MET A 51 -1.48 -3.55 -2.79
N GLU A 52 -2.33 -4.55 -2.62
CA GLU A 52 -2.27 -5.35 -1.41
C GLU A 52 -0.96 -6.11 -1.31
N LYS A 53 -0.51 -6.63 -2.43
CA LYS A 53 0.75 -7.34 -2.45
C LYS A 53 1.90 -6.39 -2.12
N THR A 54 1.87 -5.20 -2.67
CA THR A 54 2.90 -4.21 -2.40
C THR A 54 2.91 -3.85 -0.92
N LYS A 55 1.74 -3.70 -0.35
CA LYS A 55 1.64 -3.37 1.06
C LYS A 55 2.29 -4.45 1.91
N LEU A 56 2.03 -5.70 1.58
CA LEU A 56 2.62 -6.80 2.32
C LEU A 56 4.14 -6.81 2.19
N ILE A 57 4.63 -6.50 1.01
CA ILE A 57 6.07 -6.43 0.81
C ILE A 57 6.68 -5.36 1.68
N LEU A 58 6.05 -4.20 1.72
CA LEU A 58 6.55 -3.11 2.54
C LEU A 58 6.53 -3.46 4.01
N GLN A 59 5.48 -4.13 4.45
CA GLN A 59 5.39 -4.53 5.84
C GLN A 59 6.48 -5.54 6.19
N ASP A 60 6.77 -6.43 5.25
CA ASP A 60 7.81 -7.40 5.47
C ASP A 60 9.16 -6.72 5.58
N ILE A 61 9.42 -5.76 4.71
CA ILE A 61 10.67 -5.02 4.77
C ILE A 61 10.78 -4.28 6.08
N SER A 62 9.72 -3.68 6.52
CA SER A 62 9.72 -2.95 7.77
C SER A 62 10.01 -3.88 8.94
N ASN A 63 9.44 -5.07 8.92
CA ASN A 63 9.70 -6.04 9.97
C ASN A 63 11.15 -6.47 9.99
N GLN A 64 11.73 -6.65 8.82
CA GLN A 64 13.13 -7.03 8.75
C GLN A 64 14.01 -5.93 9.31
N PHE A 65 13.65 -4.71 9.01
CA PHE A 65 14.39 -3.58 9.54
C PHE A 65 14.35 -3.56 11.05
N ASP A 66 13.15 -3.73 11.60
CA ASP A 66 12.98 -3.71 13.04
C ASP A 66 13.80 -4.83 13.69
N ASN A 67 13.74 -6.01 13.11
CA ASN A 67 14.50 -7.12 13.65
C ASN A 67 15.98 -6.85 13.62
N SER A 68 16.45 -6.28 12.55
CA SER A 68 17.85 -5.94 12.44
C SER A 68 18.26 -4.98 13.52
N GLU A 69 17.40 -4.03 13.79
CA GLU A 69 17.72 -3.04 14.77
C GLU A 69 17.80 -3.62 16.16
N GLU A 70 17.02 -4.61 16.43
CA GLU A 70 17.03 -5.21 17.72
C GLU A 70 18.31 -5.97 17.99
N GLU A 71 18.96 -6.37 16.93
CA GLU A 71 20.21 -7.03 17.10
C GLU A 71 21.27 -6.05 17.53
#